data_e710161114ed726e285075d66eec4abe
#
_entry.id   e710161114ed726e285075d66eec4abe
#
_cell.length_a   1.000
_cell.length_b   1.000
_cell.length_c   1.000
_cell.angle_alpha   90.00
_cell.angle_beta   90.00
_cell.angle_gamma   90.00
#
_symmetry.space_group_name_H-M   'P 1'
#
loop_
_entity.id
_entity.type
_entity.pdbx_description
1 polymer ?
#
loop_
_entity_poly.entity_id
_entity_poly.type
_entity_poly.pdbx_seq_one_letter_code
_entity_poly.pdbx_strand_id
1 'polypeptide(L)'
;IRSVCIGITMSICLMGVSATAQIAPPLPPIFDPTGRSGKPPAPLREEFKTPETPPPSLILPEVSPAPHKPFENRLGSVRVFVHDIHVTGSTVFSEAELADVIAPYRNRELTTEDLERARLALTLLYVNRGYLTSGAVIPDQDVTFGTIVIQIVEGTLTRIDVEGNQWFRSSYLRDRVARGIDTPVSIQPLQERIQLLQQDPRIERINAELRPGDVRGESVLNLRVKDANPFKAWLEFNNYQTPVVGAERGLATVAHQNVTGHGDQFVFTYGRSHGVNPIIDTSYSVPLNSYETTLTAYYRRNAFLV
;
A
#
# COMPACT_ATOMS: atom_id res chain seq x y z
N ILE A 1 -10.75 -46.42 11.83
CA ILE A 1 -10.67 -45.36 12.84
C ILE A 1 -10.81 -44.03 12.09
N ARG A 2 -11.85 -43.26 12.43
CA ARG A 2 -12.11 -41.95 11.82
C ARG A 2 -11.40 -40.90 12.67
N SER A 3 -10.39 -40.26 12.13
CA SER A 3 -9.72 -39.12 12.77
C SER A 3 -10.24 -37.83 12.17
N VAL A 4 -10.84 -36.97 12.97
CA VAL A 4 -11.34 -35.66 12.59
C VAL A 4 -10.56 -34.64 13.40
N CYS A 5 -9.84 -33.72 12.72
CA CYS A 5 -9.16 -32.62 13.38
C CYS A 5 -9.81 -31.30 12.94
N ILE A 6 -10.30 -30.55 13.92
CA ILE A 6 -10.78 -29.16 13.71
C ILE A 6 -9.84 -28.27 14.49
N GLY A 7 -9.26 -27.29 13.85
CA GLY A 7 -8.36 -26.36 14.50
C GLY A 7 -8.57 -24.92 14.03
N ILE A 8 -8.39 -23.99 14.94
CA ILE A 8 -8.40 -22.55 14.69
C ILE A 8 -7.03 -22.02 15.09
N THR A 9 -6.34 -21.40 14.15
CA THR A 9 -5.06 -20.74 14.43
C THR A 9 -5.18 -19.25 14.18
N MET A 10 -4.68 -18.47 15.12
CA MET A 10 -4.55 -17.04 15.00
C MET A 10 -3.08 -16.72 14.77
N SER A 11 -2.73 -16.21 13.59
CA SER A 11 -1.37 -15.80 13.28
C SER A 11 -1.26 -14.28 13.41
N ILE A 12 -0.44 -13.83 14.35
CA ILE A 12 -0.13 -12.42 14.57
C ILE A 12 1.21 -12.15 13.90
N CYS A 13 1.20 -11.41 12.80
CA CYS A 13 2.43 -10.95 12.16
C CYS A 13 2.92 -9.70 12.88
N LEU A 14 3.92 -9.83 13.76
CA LEU A 14 4.65 -8.71 14.33
C LEU A 14 5.66 -8.25 13.27
N MET A 15 5.45 -7.05 12.73
CA MET A 15 6.40 -6.43 11.80
C MET A 15 7.71 -6.11 12.51
N GLY A 16 8.67 -7.02 12.42
CA GLY A 16 10.09 -6.72 12.51
C GLY A 16 10.60 -6.43 11.12
N VAL A 17 11.26 -5.30 10.94
CA VAL A 17 11.83 -4.81 9.68
C VAL A 17 12.75 -5.85 9.05
N SER A 18 12.23 -6.64 8.12
CA SER A 18 12.93 -7.35 7.05
C SER A 18 11.86 -7.97 6.16
N ALA A 19 11.51 -7.28 5.09
CA ALA A 19 10.53 -7.75 4.12
C ALA A 19 11.13 -8.89 3.28
N THR A 20 11.02 -10.11 3.78
CA THR A 20 10.95 -11.28 2.93
C THR A 20 9.49 -11.62 2.77
N ALA A 21 9.01 -11.59 1.53
CA ALA A 21 7.65 -12.00 1.18
C ALA A 21 7.40 -13.40 1.77
N GLN A 22 6.71 -13.49 2.89
CA GLN A 22 6.24 -14.75 3.41
C GLN A 22 5.02 -15.17 2.57
N ILE A 23 5.29 -16.01 1.59
CA ILE A 23 4.31 -16.96 1.07
C ILE A 23 3.63 -17.60 2.28
N ALA A 24 2.30 -17.69 2.26
CA ALA A 24 1.51 -18.30 3.33
C ALA A 24 2.24 -19.51 3.91
N PRO A 25 2.37 -19.63 5.25
CA PRO A 25 3.15 -20.68 5.85
C PRO A 25 2.67 -22.02 5.29
N PRO A 26 3.58 -22.93 4.92
CA PRO A 26 3.20 -24.27 4.53
C PRO A 26 2.35 -24.86 5.66
N LEU A 27 1.26 -25.52 5.31
CA LEU A 27 0.42 -26.20 6.26
C LEU A 27 1.30 -27.02 7.22
N PRO A 28 1.05 -27.01 8.53
CA PRO A 28 1.87 -27.73 9.49
C PRO A 28 2.04 -29.17 9.04
N PRO A 29 3.24 -29.76 9.19
CA PRO A 29 3.50 -31.10 8.71
C PRO A 29 2.48 -32.06 9.32
N ILE A 30 1.94 -32.94 8.48
CA ILE A 30 1.03 -33.99 8.90
C ILE A 30 1.74 -34.75 10.01
N PHE A 31 1.17 -34.73 11.22
CA PHE A 31 1.71 -35.48 12.34
C PHE A 31 1.66 -36.95 11.98
N ASP A 32 2.80 -37.56 11.71
CA ASP A 32 2.92 -38.98 11.47
C ASP A 32 2.97 -39.70 12.84
N PRO A 33 1.92 -40.44 13.23
CA PRO A 33 1.90 -41.13 14.51
C PRO A 33 2.92 -42.27 14.61
N THR A 34 3.64 -42.58 13.52
CA THR A 34 4.59 -43.68 13.49
C THR A 34 6.05 -43.29 13.74
N GLY A 35 6.33 -41.99 13.89
CA GLY A 35 7.64 -41.50 14.31
C GLY A 35 8.81 -41.71 13.32
N ARG A 36 8.56 -42.20 12.13
CA ARG A 36 9.56 -42.32 11.05
C ARG A 36 9.46 -41.17 10.10
N SER A 37 9.91 -40.01 10.54
CA SER A 37 10.04 -38.88 9.64
C SER A 37 11.27 -39.03 8.73
N GLY A 38 11.06 -39.65 7.60
CA GLY A 38 11.87 -39.31 6.45
C GLY A 38 11.62 -37.82 6.17
N LYS A 39 12.66 -36.98 6.24
CA LYS A 39 12.58 -35.56 5.85
C LYS A 39 11.87 -35.52 4.49
N PRO A 40 10.69 -34.90 4.35
CA PRO A 40 10.06 -34.81 3.05
C PRO A 40 11.04 -34.18 2.10
N PRO A 41 11.22 -34.70 0.87
CA PRO A 41 12.01 -34.00 -0.13
C PRO A 41 11.47 -32.59 -0.20
N ALA A 42 12.38 -31.62 -0.22
CA ALA A 42 11.99 -30.22 -0.40
C ALA A 42 11.01 -30.19 -1.59
N PRO A 43 9.86 -29.52 -1.45
CA PRO A 43 8.92 -29.41 -2.56
C PRO A 43 9.75 -28.94 -3.75
N LEU A 44 9.62 -29.64 -4.89
CA LEU A 44 10.19 -29.17 -6.15
C LEU A 44 9.70 -27.73 -6.26
N ARG A 45 10.61 -26.81 -5.99
CA ARG A 45 10.39 -25.40 -6.21
C ARG A 45 10.31 -25.30 -7.73
N GLU A 46 9.11 -25.52 -8.27
CA GLU A 46 8.83 -24.92 -9.56
C GLU A 46 9.11 -23.44 -9.31
N GLU A 47 10.21 -22.96 -9.85
CA GLU A 47 10.42 -21.54 -10.05
C GLU A 47 9.25 -21.12 -10.96
N PHE A 48 8.09 -20.87 -10.34
CA PHE A 48 7.11 -20.01 -10.96
C PHE A 48 7.90 -18.72 -11.21
N LYS A 49 8.36 -18.53 -12.44
CA LYS A 49 8.77 -17.23 -12.92
C LYS A 49 7.62 -16.32 -12.53
N THR A 50 7.80 -15.61 -11.44
CA THR A 50 6.93 -14.52 -11.08
C THR A 50 6.86 -13.68 -12.33
N PRO A 51 5.69 -13.52 -12.97
CA PRO A 51 5.60 -12.59 -14.08
C PRO A 51 6.20 -11.29 -13.55
N GLU A 52 7.19 -10.74 -14.26
CA GLU A 52 7.76 -9.45 -13.92
C GLU A 52 6.60 -8.46 -13.95
N THR A 53 6.01 -8.26 -12.79
CA THR A 53 4.95 -7.28 -12.63
C THR A 53 5.63 -5.94 -12.84
N PRO A 54 5.22 -5.16 -13.85
CA PRO A 54 5.83 -3.87 -14.07
C PRO A 54 5.71 -3.06 -12.77
N PRO A 55 6.74 -2.27 -12.41
CA PRO A 55 6.70 -1.49 -11.19
C PRO A 55 5.44 -0.65 -11.14
N PRO A 56 4.84 -0.45 -9.95
CA PRO A 56 3.66 0.37 -9.81
C PRO A 56 3.97 1.77 -10.34
N SER A 57 3.17 2.24 -11.29
CA SER A 57 3.32 3.61 -11.77
C SER A 57 2.53 4.55 -10.86
N LEU A 58 3.24 5.29 -10.03
CA LEU A 58 2.67 6.44 -9.35
C LEU A 58 2.85 7.66 -10.28
N ILE A 59 1.76 8.08 -10.88
CA ILE A 59 1.73 9.31 -11.66
C ILE A 59 1.56 10.45 -10.68
N LEU A 60 2.63 11.19 -10.47
CA LEU A 60 2.62 12.41 -9.67
C LEU A 60 2.09 13.55 -10.54
N PRO A 61 1.35 14.50 -9.97
CA PRO A 61 1.01 15.72 -10.69
C PRO A 61 2.31 16.36 -11.15
N GLU A 62 2.39 16.72 -12.43
CA GLU A 62 3.48 17.60 -12.89
C GLU A 62 3.42 18.86 -12.03
N VAL A 63 4.48 19.10 -11.28
CA VAL A 63 4.71 20.40 -10.64
C VAL A 63 5.07 21.36 -11.79
N SER A 64 4.12 21.53 -12.70
CA SER A 64 4.22 22.60 -13.68
C SER A 64 4.01 23.88 -12.89
N PRO A 65 4.98 24.77 -12.81
CA PRO A 65 4.69 26.12 -12.37
C PRO A 65 3.55 26.58 -13.25
N ALA A 66 2.39 26.83 -12.64
CA ALA A 66 1.23 27.30 -13.40
C ALA A 66 1.73 28.37 -14.38
N PRO A 67 1.38 28.30 -15.68
CA PRO A 67 1.84 29.27 -16.64
C PRO A 67 1.38 30.61 -16.09
N HIS A 68 2.31 31.35 -15.48
CA HIS A 68 2.06 32.70 -15.13
C HIS A 68 1.80 33.39 -16.47
N LYS A 69 0.52 33.73 -16.73
CA LYS A 69 0.29 34.78 -17.73
C LYS A 69 1.23 35.90 -17.31
N PRO A 70 2.19 36.32 -18.16
CA PRO A 70 3.03 37.43 -17.80
C PRO A 70 2.03 38.54 -17.48
N PHE A 71 2.03 38.99 -16.24
CA PHE A 71 1.32 40.19 -15.87
C PHE A 71 1.88 41.22 -16.83
N GLU A 72 1.11 41.61 -17.85
CA GLU A 72 1.54 42.63 -18.78
C GLU A 72 1.94 43.81 -17.93
N ASN A 73 3.20 44.13 -18.00
CA ASN A 73 3.97 45.11 -17.28
C ASN A 73 3.39 46.51 -17.52
N ARG A 74 2.22 46.82 -16.96
CA ARG A 74 1.55 48.14 -17.08
C ARG A 74 1.72 49.03 -15.87
N LEU A 75 2.34 48.50 -14.80
CA LEU A 75 2.70 49.30 -13.63
C LEU A 75 4.18 49.04 -13.37
N GLY A 76 5.01 50.09 -13.48
CA GLY A 76 6.41 50.04 -13.15
C GLY A 76 6.60 49.32 -11.81
N SER A 77 7.64 48.48 -11.70
CA SER A 77 7.90 47.58 -10.57
C SER A 77 7.68 48.29 -9.24
N VAL A 78 6.52 48.06 -8.63
CA VAL A 78 6.25 48.59 -7.28
C VAL A 78 7.27 47.90 -6.37
N ARG A 79 8.16 48.71 -5.81
CA ARG A 79 9.12 48.26 -4.81
C ARG A 79 8.55 48.56 -3.45
N VAL A 80 8.56 47.59 -2.58
CA VAL A 80 8.14 47.72 -1.18
C VAL A 80 9.34 47.39 -0.31
N PHE A 81 9.65 48.25 0.64
CA PHE A 81 10.65 47.92 1.64
C PHE A 81 10.08 46.92 2.64
N VAL A 82 10.66 45.75 2.67
CA VAL A 82 10.21 44.63 3.54
C VAL A 82 11.15 44.52 4.72
N HIS A 83 10.63 44.85 5.91
CA HIS A 83 11.36 44.69 7.16
C HIS A 83 11.40 43.20 7.58
N ASP A 84 10.26 42.55 7.51
CA ASP A 84 10.12 41.16 7.93
C ASP A 84 9.13 40.37 7.07
N ILE A 85 9.38 39.06 6.97
CA ILE A 85 8.46 38.12 6.35
C ILE A 85 8.03 37.12 7.44
N HIS A 86 6.73 37.01 7.65
CA HIS A 86 6.14 36.10 8.63
C HIS A 86 5.55 34.90 7.91
N VAL A 87 6.07 33.70 8.22
CA VAL A 87 5.57 32.47 7.62
C VAL A 87 4.61 31.80 8.62
N THR A 88 3.41 31.50 8.18
CA THR A 88 2.36 30.89 9.00
C THR A 88 1.86 29.59 8.39
N GLY A 89 1.26 28.69 9.21
CA GLY A 89 0.57 27.50 8.73
C GLY A 89 1.49 26.30 8.48
N SER A 90 2.75 26.33 8.91
CA SER A 90 3.65 25.16 8.86
C SER A 90 3.54 24.33 10.12
N THR A 91 3.37 23.00 9.96
CA THR A 91 3.43 22.03 11.05
C THR A 91 4.65 21.10 10.96
N VAL A 92 5.27 21.05 9.76
CA VAL A 92 6.38 20.14 9.45
C VAL A 92 7.75 20.73 9.72
N PHE A 93 7.92 22.03 9.39
CA PHE A 93 9.19 22.71 9.51
C PHE A 93 9.22 23.65 10.71
N SER A 94 10.37 23.71 11.36
CA SER A 94 10.62 24.66 12.44
C SER A 94 10.68 26.10 11.91
N GLU A 95 10.40 27.05 12.80
CA GLU A 95 10.54 28.48 12.45
C GLU A 95 11.96 28.83 11.99
N ALA A 96 12.99 28.17 12.52
CA ALA A 96 14.39 28.39 12.12
C ALA A 96 14.64 27.94 10.67
N GLU A 97 14.16 26.77 10.26
CA GLU A 97 14.31 26.27 8.89
C GLU A 97 13.58 27.18 7.88
N LEU A 98 12.39 27.67 8.24
CA LEU A 98 11.65 28.62 7.41
C LEU A 98 12.34 29.97 7.35
N ALA A 99 12.88 30.45 8.47
CA ALA A 99 13.62 31.71 8.56
C ALA A 99 14.88 31.69 7.68
N ASP A 100 15.60 30.59 7.61
CA ASP A 100 16.78 30.43 6.74
C ASP A 100 16.43 30.61 5.28
N VAL A 101 15.28 30.08 4.82
CA VAL A 101 14.82 30.18 3.43
C VAL A 101 14.45 31.63 3.08
N ILE A 102 13.85 32.37 4.01
CA ILE A 102 13.40 33.74 3.76
C ILE A 102 14.44 34.81 4.10
N ALA A 103 15.54 34.46 4.79
CA ALA A 103 16.59 35.35 5.20
C ALA A 103 17.08 36.28 4.08
N PRO A 104 17.29 35.81 2.83
CA PRO A 104 17.73 36.67 1.70
C PRO A 104 16.73 37.77 1.31
N TYR A 105 15.49 37.69 1.77
CA TYR A 105 14.38 38.57 1.39
C TYR A 105 13.97 39.54 2.50
N ARG A 106 14.67 39.57 3.64
CA ARG A 106 14.42 40.50 4.75
C ARG A 106 15.26 41.74 4.68
N ASN A 107 14.78 42.84 5.29
CA ASN A 107 15.45 44.13 5.43
C ASN A 107 15.96 44.71 4.09
N ARG A 108 15.15 44.64 3.06
CA ARG A 108 15.50 45.20 1.73
C ARG A 108 14.26 45.59 0.94
N GLU A 109 14.48 46.36 -0.12
CA GLU A 109 13.45 46.59 -1.12
C GLU A 109 13.22 45.32 -1.94
N LEU A 110 11.99 44.90 -2.02
CA LEU A 110 11.54 43.72 -2.81
C LEU A 110 10.60 44.19 -3.94
N THR A 111 10.79 43.53 -5.06
CA THR A 111 9.83 43.60 -6.18
C THR A 111 8.80 42.48 -6.02
N THR A 112 7.71 42.54 -6.78
CA THR A 112 6.73 41.44 -6.85
C THR A 112 7.38 40.12 -7.27
N GLU A 113 8.39 40.19 -8.16
CA GLU A 113 9.16 39.02 -8.58
C GLU A 113 9.99 38.40 -7.43
N ASP A 114 10.57 39.24 -6.57
CA ASP A 114 11.34 38.78 -5.42
C ASP A 114 10.42 38.08 -4.41
N LEU A 115 9.20 38.59 -4.20
CA LEU A 115 8.19 37.95 -3.35
C LEU A 115 7.75 36.59 -3.90
N GLU A 116 7.54 36.52 -5.23
CA GLU A 116 7.22 35.24 -5.87
C GLU A 116 8.38 34.24 -5.77
N ARG A 117 9.64 34.70 -5.84
CA ARG A 117 10.80 33.83 -5.58
C ARG A 117 10.84 33.32 -4.14
N ALA A 118 10.55 34.17 -3.15
CA ALA A 118 10.46 33.75 -1.75
C ALA A 118 9.36 32.73 -1.54
N ARG A 119 8.16 32.95 -2.11
CA ARG A 119 7.05 32.02 -2.09
C ARG A 119 7.44 30.67 -2.73
N LEU A 120 8.09 30.72 -3.90
CA LEU A 120 8.53 29.52 -4.61
C LEU A 120 9.60 28.76 -3.82
N ALA A 121 10.55 29.47 -3.18
CA ALA A 121 11.58 28.84 -2.36
C ALA A 121 10.97 28.06 -1.19
N LEU A 122 9.96 28.61 -0.50
CA LEU A 122 9.23 27.92 0.54
C LEU A 122 8.45 26.70 0.00
N THR A 123 7.81 26.85 -1.18
CA THR A 123 7.13 25.72 -1.84
C THR A 123 8.11 24.60 -2.18
N LEU A 124 9.28 24.93 -2.73
CA LEU A 124 10.30 23.95 -3.08
C LEU A 124 10.88 23.25 -1.84
N LEU A 125 10.96 23.92 -0.71
CA LEU A 125 11.35 23.28 0.57
C LEU A 125 10.41 22.10 0.89
N TYR A 126 9.09 22.30 0.77
CA TYR A 126 8.09 21.24 0.97
C TYR A 126 8.20 20.14 -0.08
N VAL A 127 8.25 20.50 -1.36
CA VAL A 127 8.35 19.54 -2.48
C VAL A 127 9.59 18.67 -2.35
N ASN A 128 10.75 19.25 -2.03
CA ASN A 128 12.01 18.51 -1.88
C ASN A 128 12.01 17.54 -0.68
N ARG A 129 11.13 17.76 0.31
CA ARG A 129 10.93 16.86 1.44
C ARG A 129 9.79 15.86 1.21
N GLY A 130 9.21 15.83 -0.02
CA GLY A 130 8.19 14.88 -0.42
C GLY A 130 6.74 15.32 -0.15
N TYR A 131 6.49 16.56 0.22
CA TYR A 131 5.16 17.12 0.44
C TYR A 131 4.64 17.83 -0.83
N LEU A 132 4.38 17.04 -1.88
CA LEU A 132 4.12 17.55 -3.24
C LEU A 132 2.83 18.39 -3.36
N THR A 133 1.88 18.20 -2.46
CA THR A 133 0.58 18.88 -2.45
C THR A 133 0.56 20.09 -1.53
N SER A 134 1.67 20.36 -0.84
CA SER A 134 1.85 21.51 0.03
C SER A 134 2.57 22.65 -0.70
N GLY A 135 2.26 23.87 -0.33
CA GLY A 135 2.91 25.04 -0.93
C GLY A 135 2.62 26.34 -0.19
N ALA A 136 3.39 27.36 -0.53
CA ALA A 136 3.25 28.69 0.00
C ALA A 136 2.33 29.54 -0.85
N VAL A 137 1.55 30.41 -0.23
CA VAL A 137 0.71 31.41 -0.87
C VAL A 137 0.92 32.79 -0.20
N ILE A 138 0.81 33.83 -0.95
CA ILE A 138 0.79 35.18 -0.43
C ILE A 138 -0.67 35.62 -0.47
N PRO A 139 -1.34 35.75 0.69
CA PRO A 139 -2.71 36.23 0.73
C PRO A 139 -2.77 37.73 0.39
N ASP A 140 -3.95 38.17 0.01
CA ASP A 140 -4.19 39.60 -0.14
C ASP A 140 -4.01 40.32 1.19
N GLN A 141 -3.09 41.26 1.28
CA GLN A 141 -2.70 41.92 2.52
C GLN A 141 -2.24 43.34 2.30
N ASP A 142 -2.37 44.18 3.34
CA ASP A 142 -1.82 45.51 3.37
C ASP A 142 -0.36 45.45 3.83
N VAL A 143 0.55 45.98 3.00
CA VAL A 143 1.99 45.95 3.24
C VAL A 143 2.53 47.31 3.77
N THR A 144 1.65 48.20 4.21
CA THR A 144 1.99 49.57 4.64
C THR A 144 3.06 49.60 5.75
N PHE A 145 3.14 48.56 6.58
CA PHE A 145 4.11 48.50 7.67
C PHE A 145 5.35 47.65 7.35
N GLY A 146 5.57 47.29 6.09
CA GLY A 146 6.75 46.58 5.63
C GLY A 146 6.85 45.10 6.18
N THR A 147 5.77 44.54 6.73
CA THR A 147 5.68 43.17 7.10
C THR A 147 4.82 42.40 6.12
N ILE A 148 5.33 41.29 5.60
CA ILE A 148 4.63 40.44 4.64
C ILE A 148 4.36 39.11 5.28
N VAL A 149 3.13 38.62 5.14
CA VAL A 149 2.73 37.29 5.57
C VAL A 149 2.73 36.34 4.39
N ILE A 150 3.43 35.21 4.52
CA ILE A 150 3.36 34.10 3.58
C ILE A 150 2.71 32.93 4.33
N GLN A 151 1.60 32.45 3.80
CA GLN A 151 0.87 31.34 4.37
C GLN A 151 1.27 30.03 3.70
N ILE A 152 1.65 29.05 4.49
CA ILE A 152 1.82 27.68 4.03
C ILE A 152 0.44 27.00 4.04
N VAL A 153 0.11 26.37 2.93
CA VAL A 153 -1.05 25.48 2.80
C VAL A 153 -0.52 24.07 2.71
N GLU A 154 -0.66 23.35 3.80
CA GLU A 154 -0.23 21.96 3.90
C GLU A 154 -1.27 21.04 3.24
N GLY A 155 -0.78 20.14 2.40
CA GLY A 155 -1.62 19.26 1.59
C GLY A 155 -2.26 18.14 2.40
N THR A 156 -3.55 17.91 2.19
CA THR A 156 -4.32 16.83 2.80
C THR A 156 -4.87 15.87 1.76
N LEU A 157 -4.96 14.58 2.09
CA LEU A 157 -5.65 13.60 1.26
C LEU A 157 -7.10 13.48 1.73
N THR A 158 -8.03 14.04 0.95
CA THR A 158 -9.44 14.09 1.31
C THR A 158 -10.21 12.88 0.83
N ARG A 159 -9.79 12.27 -0.29
CA ARG A 159 -10.50 11.15 -0.89
C ARG A 159 -9.57 10.19 -1.60
N ILE A 160 -9.91 8.90 -1.55
CA ILE A 160 -9.28 7.83 -2.33
C ILE A 160 -10.37 7.19 -3.18
N ASP A 161 -10.29 7.38 -4.48
CA ASP A 161 -11.18 6.75 -5.45
C ASP A 161 -10.53 5.47 -5.98
N VAL A 162 -11.28 4.37 -5.97
CA VAL A 162 -10.80 3.06 -6.40
C VAL A 162 -11.64 2.60 -7.59
N GLU A 163 -10.98 2.28 -8.70
CA GLU A 163 -11.59 1.89 -9.97
C GLU A 163 -10.97 0.61 -10.52
N GLY A 164 -11.74 -0.13 -11.31
CA GLY A 164 -11.27 -1.30 -12.06
C GLY A 164 -11.18 -2.59 -11.26
N ASN A 165 -11.38 -2.55 -9.94
CA ASN A 165 -11.46 -3.73 -9.09
C ASN A 165 -12.73 -4.53 -9.38
N GLN A 166 -12.58 -5.84 -9.56
CA GLN A 166 -13.69 -6.78 -9.80
C GLN A 166 -13.93 -7.70 -8.59
N TRP A 167 -12.85 -8.17 -7.99
CA TRP A 167 -12.89 -9.14 -6.90
C TRP A 167 -12.65 -8.51 -5.53
N PHE A 168 -11.79 -7.50 -5.45
CA PHE A 168 -11.59 -6.75 -4.21
C PHE A 168 -12.69 -5.73 -3.99
N ARG A 169 -13.08 -5.53 -2.74
CA ARG A 169 -13.92 -4.41 -2.35
C ARG A 169 -13.10 -3.11 -2.34
N SER A 170 -13.68 -2.04 -2.87
CA SER A 170 -13.01 -0.73 -2.90
C SER A 170 -12.69 -0.21 -1.49
N SER A 171 -13.53 -0.51 -0.49
CA SER A 171 -13.25 -0.17 0.91
C SER A 171 -11.99 -0.86 1.44
N TYR A 172 -11.81 -2.15 1.13
CA TYR A 172 -10.64 -2.91 1.54
C TYR A 172 -9.34 -2.30 1.00
N LEU A 173 -9.31 -1.95 -0.27
CA LEU A 173 -8.15 -1.32 -0.91
C LEU A 173 -7.89 0.08 -0.35
N ARG A 174 -8.96 0.86 -0.17
CA ARG A 174 -8.90 2.21 0.39
C ARG A 174 -8.29 2.21 1.79
N ASP A 175 -8.79 1.35 2.69
CA ASP A 175 -8.34 1.29 4.07
C ASP A 175 -6.87 0.88 4.20
N ARG A 176 -6.36 0.06 3.25
CA ARG A 176 -4.96 -0.33 3.22
C ARG A 176 -4.04 0.78 2.74
N VAL A 177 -4.49 1.57 1.77
CA VAL A 177 -3.73 2.73 1.27
C VAL A 177 -3.80 3.89 2.26
N ALA A 178 -4.98 4.17 2.83
CA ALA A 178 -5.16 5.29 3.76
C ALA A 178 -4.34 5.15 5.05
N ARG A 179 -3.93 3.92 5.38
CA ARG A 179 -3.18 3.69 6.60
C ARG A 179 -1.79 4.35 6.58
N GLY A 180 -1.51 5.14 7.61
CA GLY A 180 -0.21 5.79 7.79
C GLY A 180 0.02 6.94 6.81
N ILE A 181 -1.05 7.47 6.22
CA ILE A 181 -1.01 8.73 5.51
C ILE A 181 -1.40 9.81 6.49
N ASP A 182 -0.41 10.54 6.97
CA ASP A 182 -0.60 11.65 7.88
C ASP A 182 -0.86 12.96 7.12
N THR A 183 -1.27 13.98 7.85
CA THR A 183 -1.37 15.37 7.34
C THR A 183 -0.17 16.16 7.85
N PRO A 184 0.57 16.82 6.96
CA PRO A 184 0.44 16.87 5.50
C PRO A 184 0.88 15.60 4.80
N VAL A 185 0.30 15.37 3.61
CA VAL A 185 0.55 14.16 2.83
C VAL A 185 1.98 14.09 2.34
N SER A 186 2.71 13.07 2.81
CA SER A 186 4.02 12.71 2.29
C SER A 186 3.91 11.63 1.21
N ILE A 187 4.68 11.79 0.13
CA ILE A 187 4.68 10.86 -0.99
C ILE A 187 5.30 9.50 -0.64
N GLN A 188 6.27 9.48 0.26
CA GLN A 188 7.01 8.26 0.61
C GLN A 188 6.14 7.18 1.25
N PRO A 189 5.38 7.44 2.34
CA PRO A 189 4.46 6.46 2.91
C PRO A 189 3.41 6.00 1.89
N LEU A 190 2.92 6.90 1.03
CA LEU A 190 1.97 6.55 -0.01
C LEU A 190 2.56 5.58 -1.03
N GLN A 191 3.79 5.82 -1.49
CA GLN A 191 4.50 4.91 -2.41
C GLN A 191 4.72 3.54 -1.78
N GLU A 192 5.15 3.48 -0.52
CA GLU A 192 5.34 2.24 0.20
C GLU A 192 4.06 1.42 0.28
N ARG A 193 2.91 2.06 0.57
CA ARG A 193 1.61 1.37 0.63
C ARG A 193 1.18 0.82 -0.71
N ILE A 194 1.38 1.58 -1.78
CA ILE A 194 1.08 1.13 -3.14
C ILE A 194 1.98 -0.04 -3.55
N GLN A 195 3.27 0.02 -3.22
CA GLN A 195 4.22 -1.06 -3.47
C GLN A 195 3.86 -2.34 -2.71
N LEU A 196 3.44 -2.22 -1.44
CA LEU A 196 2.98 -3.37 -0.66
C LEU A 196 1.73 -4.02 -1.27
N LEU A 197 0.78 -3.22 -1.75
CA LEU A 197 -0.38 -3.74 -2.46
C LEU A 197 -0.01 -4.40 -3.79
N GLN A 198 0.97 -3.86 -4.52
CA GLN A 198 1.45 -4.44 -5.78
C GLN A 198 2.13 -5.81 -5.57
N GLN A 199 2.66 -6.08 -4.38
CA GLN A 199 3.26 -7.38 -4.05
C GLN A 199 2.22 -8.47 -3.76
N ASP A 200 0.94 -8.10 -3.60
CA ASP A 200 -0.14 -9.06 -3.43
C ASP A 200 -0.38 -9.84 -4.75
N PRO A 201 -0.20 -11.17 -4.77
CA PRO A 201 -0.35 -11.97 -5.99
C PRO A 201 -1.77 -11.98 -6.55
N ARG A 202 -2.74 -11.46 -5.80
CA ARG A 202 -4.14 -11.29 -6.21
C ARG A 202 -4.37 -9.99 -6.98
N ILE A 203 -3.36 -9.12 -7.05
CA ILE A 203 -3.38 -7.87 -7.82
C ILE A 203 -2.43 -8.01 -9.00
N GLU A 204 -2.97 -7.94 -10.20
CA GLU A 204 -2.17 -8.01 -11.45
C GLU A 204 -1.45 -6.69 -11.70
N ARG A 205 -2.15 -5.56 -11.48
CA ARG A 205 -1.60 -4.23 -11.69
C ARG A 205 -2.31 -3.20 -10.82
N ILE A 206 -1.54 -2.25 -10.35
CA ILE A 206 -2.04 -1.08 -9.63
C ILE A 206 -1.39 0.19 -10.20
N ASN A 207 -2.19 1.17 -10.54
CA ASN A 207 -1.76 2.50 -10.94
C ASN A 207 -2.39 3.50 -9.98
N ALA A 208 -1.59 4.41 -9.47
CA ALA A 208 -2.04 5.46 -8.58
C ALA A 208 -1.75 6.83 -9.20
N GLU A 209 -2.72 7.72 -9.12
CA GLU A 209 -2.62 9.07 -9.63
C GLU A 209 -3.11 10.04 -8.56
N LEU A 210 -2.23 10.92 -8.11
CA LEU A 210 -2.56 11.97 -7.16
C LEU A 210 -3.01 13.22 -7.92
N ARG A 211 -4.23 13.67 -7.66
CA ARG A 211 -4.84 14.84 -8.30
C ARG A 211 -5.13 15.92 -7.27
N PRO A 212 -5.10 17.21 -7.66
CA PRO A 212 -5.61 18.25 -6.81
C PRO A 212 -7.11 18.06 -6.54
N GLY A 213 -7.53 18.39 -5.33
CA GLY A 213 -8.93 18.40 -4.93
C GLY A 213 -9.65 19.70 -5.36
N ASP A 214 -10.86 19.86 -4.87
CA ASP A 214 -11.71 21.02 -5.20
C ASP A 214 -11.27 22.28 -4.47
N VAL A 215 -10.64 22.11 -3.30
CA VAL A 215 -10.13 23.21 -2.48
C VAL A 215 -8.59 23.19 -2.51
N ARG A 216 -7.99 24.38 -2.41
CA ARG A 216 -6.52 24.51 -2.35
C ARG A 216 -5.96 23.75 -1.13
N GLY A 217 -4.94 22.95 -1.36
CA GLY A 217 -4.34 22.08 -0.35
C GLY A 217 -5.01 20.71 -0.22
N GLU A 218 -6.15 20.47 -0.85
CA GLU A 218 -6.74 19.15 -0.91
C GLU A 218 -6.20 18.32 -2.07
N SER A 219 -6.16 17.01 -1.87
CA SER A 219 -5.76 16.04 -2.88
C SER A 219 -6.70 14.86 -2.91
N VAL A 220 -6.87 14.30 -4.08
CA VAL A 220 -7.63 13.07 -4.33
C VAL A 220 -6.70 12.05 -4.96
N LEU A 221 -6.64 10.87 -4.38
CA LEU A 221 -5.91 9.74 -4.93
C LEU A 221 -6.84 8.88 -5.77
N ASN A 222 -6.57 8.77 -7.07
CA ASN A 222 -7.25 7.83 -7.95
C ASN A 222 -6.41 6.56 -8.08
N LEU A 223 -6.98 5.42 -7.66
CA LEU A 223 -6.35 4.12 -7.62
C LEU A 223 -7.02 3.21 -8.65
N ARG A 224 -6.33 2.89 -9.74
CA ARG A 224 -6.81 1.94 -10.74
C ARG A 224 -6.18 0.59 -10.48
N VAL A 225 -7.02 -0.38 -10.12
CA VAL A 225 -6.60 -1.74 -9.73
C VAL A 225 -7.14 -2.74 -10.74
N LYS A 226 -6.26 -3.61 -11.22
CA LYS A 226 -6.65 -4.79 -11.99
C LYS A 226 -6.38 -6.02 -11.15
N ASP A 227 -7.44 -6.73 -10.79
CA ASP A 227 -7.39 -7.93 -9.98
C ASP A 227 -6.92 -9.13 -10.83
N ALA A 228 -6.13 -10.01 -10.23
CA ALA A 228 -5.82 -11.30 -10.81
C ALA A 228 -7.00 -12.27 -10.64
N ASN A 229 -7.06 -13.32 -11.50
CA ASN A 229 -8.06 -14.35 -11.36
C ASN A 229 -7.91 -15.07 -10.00
N PRO A 230 -8.93 -15.04 -9.12
CA PRO A 230 -8.85 -15.61 -7.80
C PRO A 230 -8.99 -17.15 -7.78
N PHE A 231 -9.44 -17.75 -8.86
CA PHE A 231 -9.62 -19.20 -8.94
C PHE A 231 -8.32 -19.89 -9.28
N LYS A 232 -7.96 -20.90 -8.47
CA LYS A 232 -6.83 -21.79 -8.68
C LYS A 232 -7.30 -23.23 -8.55
N ALA A 233 -6.79 -24.12 -9.40
CA ALA A 233 -7.03 -25.55 -9.31
C ALA A 233 -5.79 -26.31 -9.74
N TRP A 234 -5.43 -27.36 -9.02
CA TRP A 234 -4.31 -28.23 -9.38
C TRP A 234 -4.54 -29.66 -8.93
N LEU A 235 -3.83 -30.57 -9.60
CA LEU A 235 -3.79 -31.98 -9.28
C LEU A 235 -2.39 -32.33 -8.80
N GLU A 236 -2.31 -33.15 -7.77
CA GLU A 236 -1.05 -33.61 -7.22
C GLU A 236 -1.08 -35.14 -7.12
N PHE A 237 -0.04 -35.78 -7.63
CA PHE A 237 0.21 -37.20 -7.46
C PHE A 237 1.55 -37.38 -6.81
N ASN A 238 1.58 -38.05 -5.66
CA ASN A 238 2.81 -38.27 -4.90
C ASN A 238 2.77 -39.58 -4.12
N ASN A 239 3.92 -39.98 -3.57
CA ASN A 239 4.10 -41.18 -2.77
C ASN A 239 4.54 -40.86 -1.34
N TYR A 240 4.11 -39.75 -0.78
CA TYR A 240 4.54 -39.24 0.53
C TYR A 240 3.82 -39.93 1.70
N GLN A 241 2.86 -40.79 1.46
CA GLN A 241 2.25 -41.56 2.51
C GLN A 241 3.08 -42.80 2.91
N THR A 242 2.85 -43.31 4.13
CA THR A 242 3.50 -44.53 4.56
C THR A 242 3.02 -45.72 3.73
N PRO A 243 3.89 -46.68 3.37
CA PRO A 243 3.49 -47.85 2.60
C PRO A 243 2.36 -48.67 3.24
N VAL A 244 2.20 -48.63 4.57
CA VAL A 244 1.15 -49.35 5.32
C VAL A 244 -0.26 -48.90 4.93
N VAL A 245 -0.45 -47.64 4.55
CA VAL A 245 -1.75 -47.06 4.13
C VAL A 245 -1.79 -46.73 2.64
N GLY A 246 -0.83 -47.26 1.87
CA GLY A 246 -0.68 -46.96 0.43
C GLY A 246 0.11 -45.69 0.20
N ALA A 247 1.37 -45.85 -0.24
CA ALA A 247 2.31 -44.76 -0.43
C ALA A 247 1.82 -43.74 -1.47
N GLU A 248 1.19 -44.23 -2.53
CA GLU A 248 0.70 -43.43 -3.65
C GLU A 248 -0.62 -42.77 -3.30
N ARG A 249 -0.70 -41.47 -3.52
CA ARG A 249 -1.93 -40.70 -3.35
C ARG A 249 -2.13 -39.70 -4.47
N GLY A 250 -3.41 -39.50 -4.81
CA GLY A 250 -3.86 -38.44 -5.70
C GLY A 250 -4.66 -37.41 -4.92
N LEU A 251 -4.37 -36.15 -5.15
CA LEU A 251 -5.05 -35.00 -4.54
C LEU A 251 -5.54 -34.08 -5.65
N ALA A 252 -6.76 -33.56 -5.49
CA ALA A 252 -7.31 -32.48 -6.29
C ALA A 252 -7.60 -31.31 -5.37
N THR A 253 -7.03 -30.15 -5.66
CA THR A 253 -7.20 -28.96 -4.84
C THR A 253 -7.82 -27.84 -5.68
N VAL A 254 -8.80 -27.18 -5.09
CA VAL A 254 -9.39 -25.94 -5.62
C VAL A 254 -9.25 -24.85 -4.56
N ALA A 255 -8.97 -23.64 -5.02
CA ALA A 255 -8.85 -22.49 -4.14
C ALA A 255 -9.51 -21.27 -4.75
N HIS A 256 -10.09 -20.44 -3.90
CA HIS A 256 -10.54 -19.10 -4.24
C HIS A 256 -9.84 -18.09 -3.32
N GLN A 257 -9.07 -17.20 -3.92
CA GLN A 257 -8.13 -16.33 -3.19
C GLN A 257 -8.72 -14.98 -2.78
N ASN A 258 -10.03 -14.77 -2.93
CA ASN A 258 -10.71 -13.55 -2.51
C ASN A 258 -12.24 -13.77 -2.53
N VAL A 259 -12.76 -14.57 -1.61
CA VAL A 259 -14.18 -15.00 -1.61
C VAL A 259 -15.13 -13.84 -1.34
N THR A 260 -14.82 -13.01 -0.33
CA THR A 260 -15.70 -11.91 0.11
C THR A 260 -15.24 -10.55 -0.37
N GLY A 261 -14.08 -10.47 -1.03
CA GLY A 261 -13.49 -9.21 -1.48
C GLY A 261 -12.60 -8.51 -0.45
N HIS A 262 -12.32 -9.17 0.68
CA HIS A 262 -11.46 -8.65 1.74
C HIS A 262 -10.08 -9.33 1.77
N GLY A 263 -9.70 -10.01 0.67
CA GLY A 263 -8.45 -10.74 0.62
C GLY A 263 -8.47 -12.06 1.39
N ASP A 264 -9.63 -12.62 1.61
CA ASP A 264 -9.85 -13.91 2.25
C ASP A 264 -9.62 -15.06 1.28
N GLN A 265 -9.17 -16.19 1.79
CA GLN A 265 -8.84 -17.36 0.99
C GLN A 265 -9.61 -18.59 1.47
N PHE A 266 -10.21 -19.30 0.53
CA PHE A 266 -10.78 -20.61 0.73
C PHE A 266 -9.99 -21.64 -0.08
N VAL A 267 -9.62 -22.75 0.56
CA VAL A 267 -8.93 -23.88 -0.08
C VAL A 267 -9.68 -25.16 0.28
N PHE A 268 -9.94 -25.99 -0.71
CA PHE A 268 -10.53 -27.31 -0.55
C PHE A 268 -9.69 -28.34 -1.29
N THR A 269 -9.26 -29.37 -0.59
CA THR A 269 -8.52 -30.51 -1.14
C THR A 269 -9.31 -31.79 -0.90
N TYR A 270 -9.50 -32.52 -1.97
CA TYR A 270 -10.01 -33.89 -1.92
C TYR A 270 -8.97 -34.84 -2.49
N GLY A 271 -8.78 -35.97 -1.81
CA GLY A 271 -7.86 -36.97 -2.29
C GLY A 271 -8.14 -38.36 -1.79
N ARG A 272 -7.34 -39.30 -2.28
CA ARG A 272 -7.36 -40.68 -1.91
C ARG A 272 -6.01 -41.37 -2.07
N SER A 273 -5.77 -42.36 -1.25
CA SER A 273 -4.73 -43.38 -1.44
C SER A 273 -5.34 -44.79 -1.34
N HIS A 274 -4.51 -45.82 -1.49
CA HIS A 274 -5.00 -47.20 -1.38
C HIS A 274 -5.64 -47.47 0.00
N GLY A 275 -5.03 -47.01 1.08
CA GLY A 275 -5.51 -47.25 2.46
C GLY A 275 -6.22 -46.05 3.11
N VAL A 276 -6.40 -44.93 2.42
CA VAL A 276 -7.09 -43.75 2.96
C VAL A 276 -8.06 -43.20 1.94
N ASN A 277 -9.35 -43.22 2.27
CA ASN A 277 -10.42 -42.70 1.42
C ASN A 277 -11.65 -42.31 2.24
N PRO A 278 -12.07 -41.02 2.23
CA PRO A 278 -11.43 -39.90 1.58
C PRO A 278 -10.32 -39.21 2.41
N ILE A 279 -9.46 -38.46 1.74
CA ILE A 279 -8.64 -37.45 2.32
C ILE A 279 -9.35 -36.12 2.02
N ILE A 280 -9.79 -35.40 3.04
CA ILE A 280 -10.45 -34.10 2.91
C ILE A 280 -9.68 -33.10 3.76
N ASP A 281 -9.29 -32.01 3.15
CA ASP A 281 -8.64 -30.87 3.80
C ASP A 281 -9.30 -29.57 3.32
N THR A 282 -9.77 -28.78 4.26
CA THR A 282 -10.46 -27.51 3.96
C THR A 282 -9.94 -26.44 4.89
N SER A 283 -9.62 -25.28 4.34
CA SER A 283 -9.23 -24.13 5.13
C SER A 283 -9.88 -22.87 4.62
N TYR A 284 -10.18 -21.98 5.56
CA TYR A 284 -10.62 -20.63 5.27
C TYR A 284 -9.82 -19.64 6.10
N SER A 285 -9.21 -18.67 5.43
CA SER A 285 -8.35 -17.66 6.04
C SER A 285 -8.90 -16.28 5.72
N VAL A 286 -9.08 -15.44 6.72
CA VAL A 286 -9.58 -14.07 6.57
C VAL A 286 -8.70 -13.09 7.31
N PRO A 287 -8.24 -12.00 6.67
CA PRO A 287 -7.56 -10.91 7.36
C PRO A 287 -8.57 -10.14 8.21
N LEU A 288 -8.30 -10.02 9.51
CA LEU A 288 -9.18 -9.34 10.46
C LEU A 288 -9.02 -7.83 10.47
N ASN A 289 -7.84 -7.37 10.11
CA ASN A 289 -7.51 -5.95 10.13
C ASN A 289 -6.52 -5.61 9.02
N SER A 290 -6.27 -4.33 8.88
CA SER A 290 -5.30 -3.81 7.92
C SER A 290 -3.83 -4.01 8.36
N TYR A 291 -3.54 -4.60 9.57
CA TYR A 291 -2.21 -5.05 10.03
C TYR A 291 -1.90 -6.49 9.64
N GLU A 292 -2.74 -7.09 8.76
CA GLU A 292 -2.60 -8.46 8.25
C GLU A 292 -2.69 -9.55 9.31
N THR A 293 -3.31 -9.24 10.46
CA THR A 293 -3.72 -10.27 11.40
C THR A 293 -4.74 -11.18 10.71
N THR A 294 -4.40 -12.44 10.54
CA THR A 294 -5.23 -13.39 9.80
C THR A 294 -5.80 -14.44 10.75
N LEU A 295 -7.10 -14.66 10.66
CA LEU A 295 -7.77 -15.79 11.29
C LEU A 295 -7.91 -16.91 10.28
N THR A 296 -7.43 -18.11 10.64
CA THR A 296 -7.57 -19.32 9.81
C THR A 296 -8.33 -20.38 10.55
N ALA A 297 -9.41 -20.88 9.94
CA ALA A 297 -10.12 -22.07 10.36
C ALA A 297 -9.81 -23.19 9.39
N TYR A 298 -9.59 -24.40 9.91
CA TYR A 298 -9.37 -25.57 9.06
C TYR A 298 -10.13 -26.78 9.55
N TYR A 299 -10.47 -27.64 8.60
CA TYR A 299 -11.08 -28.93 8.83
C TYR A 299 -10.31 -29.99 8.05
N ARG A 300 -9.90 -31.07 8.73
CA ARG A 300 -9.20 -32.19 8.11
C ARG A 300 -9.87 -33.50 8.50
N ARG A 301 -10.08 -34.37 7.51
CA ARG A 301 -10.61 -35.71 7.70
C ARG A 301 -9.87 -36.70 6.82
N ASN A 302 -9.33 -37.72 7.48
CA ASN A 302 -8.73 -38.89 6.85
C ASN A 302 -9.49 -40.11 7.30
N ALA A 303 -10.08 -40.87 6.37
CA ALA A 303 -10.75 -42.14 6.68
C ALA A 303 -9.87 -43.31 6.24
N PHE A 304 -9.35 -44.04 7.22
CA PHE A 304 -8.51 -45.19 6.97
C PHE A 304 -9.41 -46.40 6.67
N LEU A 305 -9.04 -47.10 5.59
CA LEU A 305 -9.64 -48.39 5.25
C LEU A 305 -8.89 -49.45 6.08
N VAL A 306 -9.63 -50.15 6.90
CA VAL A 306 -9.13 -51.26 7.74
C VAL A 306 -9.53 -52.59 7.11
#